data_ac9a45c6cb691a3e753aee26f2f54506
#
_entry.id   ac9a45c6cb691a3e753aee26f2f54506
#
_cell.length_a   1.000
_cell.length_b   1.000
_cell.length_c   1.000
_cell.angle_alpha   90.00
_cell.angle_beta   90.00
_cell.angle_gamma   90.00
#
_symmetry.space_group_name_H-M   'P 1'
#
loop_
_entity.id
_entity.type
_entity.pdbx_description
1 polymer ?
#
loop_
_entity_poly.entity_id
_entity_poly.type
_entity_poly.pdbx_seq_one_letter_code
_entity_poly.pdbx_strand_id
1 'polypeptide(L)'
;MNKNKEKTDTNAEPVNIACLLVHAAKIDENYTSDEKEIIKKTVKKLYPDLNNLDEIVLKAEQKENDSNHIQEFTKDVKSLNVENKIVIVETLWKIILSDGKSDIYENNLMRRLAGLLYLDDKIVGEVKVKVLNNK
;
A
#
# COMPACT_ATOMS: atom_id res chain seq x y z
N MET A 1 -16.78 -12.39 -25.89
CA MET A 1 -16.43 -13.14 -24.69
C MET A 1 -15.54 -12.29 -23.78
N ASN A 2 -15.89 -12.21 -22.54
CA ASN A 2 -15.21 -11.33 -21.61
C ASN A 2 -14.04 -11.98 -20.87
N LYS A 3 -13.76 -13.23 -21.15
CA LYS A 3 -12.70 -13.94 -20.44
C LYS A 3 -11.32 -13.34 -20.65
N ASN A 4 -11.05 -12.85 -21.86
CA ASN A 4 -9.77 -12.22 -22.14
C ASN A 4 -9.63 -10.92 -21.36
N LYS A 5 -10.74 -10.21 -21.19
CA LYS A 5 -10.76 -8.97 -20.44
C LYS A 5 -10.44 -9.21 -18.98
N GLU A 6 -11.00 -10.29 -18.43
CA GLU A 6 -10.71 -10.65 -17.03
C GLU A 6 -9.24 -11.01 -16.86
N LYS A 7 -8.67 -11.70 -17.83
CA LYS A 7 -7.25 -12.07 -17.75
C LYS A 7 -6.33 -10.87 -17.85
N THR A 8 -6.69 -9.89 -18.68
CA THR A 8 -5.86 -8.69 -18.81
C THR A 8 -5.86 -7.86 -17.54
N ASP A 9 -6.91 -8.00 -16.73
CA ASP A 9 -7.02 -7.25 -15.48
C ASP A 9 -6.41 -7.99 -14.30
N THR A 10 -5.76 -9.12 -14.52
CA THR A 10 -5.18 -9.93 -13.46
C THR A 10 -4.18 -9.14 -12.61
N ASN A 11 -3.45 -8.23 -13.23
CA ASN A 11 -2.44 -7.43 -12.53
C ASN A 11 -2.95 -6.07 -12.06
N ALA A 12 -4.20 -5.72 -12.36
CA ALA A 12 -4.73 -4.40 -12.01
C ALA A 12 -4.81 -4.21 -10.50
N GLU A 13 -5.28 -5.22 -9.78
CA GLU A 13 -5.40 -5.14 -8.33
C GLU A 13 -4.04 -5.00 -7.65
N PRO A 14 -3.04 -5.88 -7.92
CA PRO A 14 -1.73 -5.68 -7.29
C PRO A 14 -1.08 -4.36 -7.69
N VAL A 15 -1.26 -3.90 -8.92
CA VAL A 15 -0.74 -2.60 -9.33
C VAL A 15 -1.38 -1.48 -8.51
N ASN A 16 -2.69 -1.51 -8.31
CA ASN A 16 -3.37 -0.47 -7.54
C ASN A 16 -2.93 -0.46 -6.07
N ILE A 17 -2.74 -1.64 -5.50
CA ILE A 17 -2.24 -1.75 -4.13
C ILE A 17 -0.83 -1.17 -4.05
N ALA A 18 0.03 -1.52 -5.00
CA ALA A 18 1.37 -0.97 -5.04
C ALA A 18 1.35 0.54 -5.24
N CYS A 19 0.41 1.08 -6.04
CA CYS A 19 0.25 2.53 -6.22
C CYS A 19 -0.01 3.24 -4.89
N LEU A 20 -0.88 2.65 -4.07
CA LEU A 20 -1.18 3.24 -2.76
C LEU A 20 0.08 3.30 -1.91
N LEU A 21 0.87 2.24 -1.91
CA LEU A 21 2.09 2.16 -1.11
C LEU A 21 3.16 3.13 -1.64
N VAL A 22 3.29 3.22 -2.96
CA VAL A 22 4.22 4.18 -3.57
C VAL A 22 3.80 5.62 -3.24
N HIS A 23 2.50 5.89 -3.30
CA HIS A 23 1.99 7.22 -2.98
C HIS A 23 2.34 7.62 -1.54
N ALA A 24 2.16 6.69 -0.60
CA ALA A 24 2.50 6.97 0.79
C ALA A 24 4.00 7.24 0.97
N ALA A 25 4.84 6.50 0.26
CA ALA A 25 6.28 6.71 0.33
C ALA A 25 6.68 8.07 -0.25
N LYS A 26 6.04 8.48 -1.34
CA LYS A 26 6.37 9.76 -2.00
C LYS A 26 5.92 10.98 -1.21
N ILE A 27 4.87 10.85 -0.43
CA ILE A 27 4.39 11.96 0.41
C ILE A 27 5.50 12.42 1.36
N ASP A 28 6.32 11.48 1.82
CA ASP A 28 7.41 11.77 2.72
C ASP A 28 8.68 12.23 1.97
N GLU A 29 8.59 12.34 0.65
CA GLU A 29 9.69 12.74 -0.23
C GLU A 29 10.91 11.84 -0.11
N ASN A 30 10.73 10.64 0.40
CA ASN A 30 11.82 9.69 0.66
C ASN A 30 11.54 8.32 0.06
N TYR A 31 11.12 8.30 -1.19
CA TYR A 31 10.89 7.03 -1.86
C TYR A 31 12.25 6.40 -2.22
N THR A 32 12.78 5.65 -1.27
CA THR A 32 14.09 5.03 -1.40
C THR A 32 14.00 3.62 -1.94
N SER A 33 15.15 3.04 -2.29
CA SER A 33 15.20 1.65 -2.71
C SER A 33 14.79 0.70 -1.60
N ASP A 34 15.05 1.06 -0.33
CA ASP A 34 14.61 0.25 0.79
C ASP A 34 13.09 0.19 0.88
N GLU A 35 12.44 1.33 0.68
CA GLU A 35 10.98 1.38 0.68
C GLU A 35 10.40 0.62 -0.50
N LYS A 36 11.05 0.70 -1.65
CA LYS A 36 10.64 -0.06 -2.81
C LYS A 36 10.68 -1.56 -2.53
N GLU A 37 11.71 -2.03 -1.81
CA GLU A 37 11.80 -3.44 -1.43
C GLU A 37 10.69 -3.83 -0.46
N ILE A 38 10.36 -2.94 0.47
CA ILE A 38 9.24 -3.18 1.39
C ILE A 38 7.94 -3.38 0.59
N ILE A 39 7.72 -2.52 -0.40
CA ILE A 39 6.53 -2.61 -1.25
C ILE A 39 6.49 -3.93 -2.01
N LYS A 40 7.61 -4.32 -2.60
CA LYS A 40 7.69 -5.59 -3.33
C LYS A 40 7.36 -6.77 -2.43
N LYS A 41 7.91 -6.78 -1.22
CA LYS A 41 7.66 -7.86 -0.27
C LYS A 41 6.19 -7.94 0.11
N THR A 42 5.55 -6.79 0.29
CA THR A 42 4.14 -6.74 0.62
C THR A 42 3.28 -7.28 -0.51
N VAL A 43 3.57 -6.87 -1.74
CA VAL A 43 2.84 -7.38 -2.90
C VAL A 43 3.02 -8.89 -3.02
N LYS A 44 4.23 -9.39 -2.81
CA LYS A 44 4.49 -10.83 -2.85
C LYS A 44 3.74 -11.57 -1.76
N LYS A 45 3.64 -10.97 -0.58
CA LYS A 45 2.91 -11.58 0.53
C LYS A 45 1.42 -11.69 0.22
N LEU A 46 0.86 -10.67 -0.42
CA LEU A 46 -0.56 -10.64 -0.77
C LEU A 46 -0.87 -11.50 -1.99
N TYR A 47 0.08 -11.62 -2.91
CA TYR A 47 -0.09 -12.35 -4.16
C TYR A 47 1.10 -13.27 -4.38
N PRO A 48 1.15 -14.40 -3.65
CA PRO A 48 2.35 -15.27 -3.66
C PRO A 48 2.68 -15.85 -5.03
N ASP A 49 1.70 -15.92 -5.92
CA ASP A 49 1.89 -16.53 -7.23
C ASP A 49 2.50 -15.59 -8.26
N LEU A 50 2.64 -14.31 -7.92
CA LEU A 50 3.22 -13.36 -8.85
C LEU A 50 4.73 -13.51 -8.94
N ASN A 51 5.24 -13.49 -10.17
CA ASN A 51 6.67 -13.59 -10.43
C ASN A 51 7.26 -12.32 -11.03
N ASN A 52 6.41 -11.35 -11.36
CA ASN A 52 6.82 -10.14 -12.06
C ASN A 52 6.72 -8.90 -11.16
N LEU A 53 7.26 -9.02 -9.95
CA LEU A 53 7.13 -7.96 -8.95
C LEU A 53 7.76 -6.65 -9.40
N ASP A 54 8.92 -6.70 -10.05
CA ASP A 54 9.58 -5.49 -10.54
C ASP A 54 8.71 -4.76 -11.55
N GLU A 55 8.06 -5.51 -12.43
CA GLU A 55 7.16 -4.93 -13.41
C GLU A 55 5.93 -4.33 -12.74
N ILE A 56 5.38 -5.01 -11.75
CA ILE A 56 4.21 -4.52 -11.00
C ILE A 56 4.55 -3.19 -10.33
N VAL A 57 5.69 -3.10 -9.66
CA VAL A 57 6.07 -1.88 -8.98
C VAL A 57 6.36 -0.77 -9.99
N LEU A 58 7.01 -1.09 -11.11
CA LEU A 58 7.26 -0.09 -12.15
C LEU A 58 5.97 0.48 -12.70
N LYS A 59 5.00 -0.37 -12.99
CA LYS A 59 3.67 0.08 -13.45
C LYS A 59 2.98 0.93 -12.40
N ALA A 60 3.13 0.55 -11.13
CA ALA A 60 2.54 1.31 -10.03
C ALA A 60 3.18 2.70 -9.93
N GLU A 61 4.48 2.79 -10.09
CA GLU A 61 5.19 4.07 -10.06
C GLU A 61 4.69 4.98 -11.17
N GLN A 62 4.52 4.43 -12.37
CA GLN A 62 4.04 5.21 -13.51
C GLN A 62 2.60 5.67 -13.29
N LYS A 63 1.74 4.77 -12.82
CA LYS A 63 0.34 5.10 -12.60
C LYS A 63 0.17 6.12 -11.49
N GLU A 64 0.92 5.98 -10.42
CA GLU A 64 0.86 6.94 -9.32
C GLU A 64 1.31 8.32 -9.78
N ASN A 65 2.33 8.37 -10.63
CA ASN A 65 2.84 9.60 -11.16
C ASN A 65 1.83 10.33 -12.04
N ASP A 66 0.97 9.58 -12.71
CA ASP A 66 -0.02 10.12 -13.65
C ASP A 66 -1.37 10.42 -13.01
N SER A 67 -1.54 10.11 -11.73
CA SER A 67 -2.81 10.24 -11.06
C SER A 67 -2.71 11.09 -9.81
N ASN A 68 -3.74 11.88 -9.55
CA ASN A 68 -3.83 12.70 -8.34
C ASN A 68 -4.88 12.17 -7.37
N HIS A 69 -5.48 11.01 -7.67
CA HIS A 69 -6.62 10.52 -6.90
C HIS A 69 -6.28 9.24 -6.16
N ILE A 70 -5.90 9.42 -4.89
CA ILE A 70 -5.58 8.27 -4.04
C ILE A 70 -6.76 7.30 -3.91
N GLN A 71 -7.98 7.79 -4.08
CA GLN A 71 -9.18 6.97 -3.99
C GLN A 71 -9.20 5.86 -5.03
N GLU A 72 -8.62 6.08 -6.19
CA GLU A 72 -8.52 5.03 -7.21
C GLU A 72 -7.68 3.86 -6.70
N PHE A 73 -6.64 4.18 -5.94
CA PHE A 73 -5.71 3.16 -5.46
C PHE A 73 -6.28 2.36 -4.31
N THR A 74 -7.17 2.96 -3.52
CA THR A 74 -7.78 2.27 -2.38
C THR A 74 -8.96 1.40 -2.77
N LYS A 75 -9.46 1.55 -3.99
CA LYS A 75 -10.64 0.83 -4.45
C LYS A 75 -10.51 -0.67 -4.27
N ASP A 76 -9.40 -1.22 -4.70
CA ASP A 76 -9.19 -2.67 -4.62
C ASP A 76 -8.89 -3.12 -3.20
N VAL A 77 -8.29 -2.24 -2.40
CA VAL A 77 -7.97 -2.57 -1.01
C VAL A 77 -9.24 -2.70 -0.18
N LYS A 78 -10.25 -1.89 -0.46
CA LYS A 78 -11.52 -1.93 0.27
C LYS A 78 -12.18 -3.30 0.22
N SER A 79 -12.00 -4.03 -0.87
CA SER A 79 -12.65 -5.32 -1.05
C SER A 79 -11.84 -6.48 -0.46
N LEU A 80 -10.64 -6.23 0.04
CA LEU A 80 -9.84 -7.28 0.66
C LEU A 80 -10.43 -7.65 2.02
N ASN A 81 -10.09 -8.86 2.49
CA ASN A 81 -10.48 -9.24 3.83
C ASN A 81 -9.67 -8.43 4.86
N VAL A 82 -10.10 -8.48 6.12
CA VAL A 82 -9.48 -7.67 7.16
C VAL A 82 -8.00 -8.02 7.35
N GLU A 83 -7.66 -9.29 7.28
CA GLU A 83 -6.26 -9.71 7.45
C GLU A 83 -5.35 -9.08 6.41
N ASN A 84 -5.77 -9.05 5.16
CA ASN A 84 -4.98 -8.45 4.09
C ASN A 84 -4.94 -6.93 4.21
N LYS A 85 -6.03 -6.31 4.64
CA LYS A 85 -6.02 -4.87 4.92
C LYS A 85 -5.01 -4.53 6.02
N ILE A 86 -4.92 -5.38 7.04
CA ILE A 86 -3.95 -5.18 8.13
C ILE A 86 -2.52 -5.27 7.59
N VAL A 87 -2.25 -6.20 6.66
CA VAL A 87 -0.94 -6.28 6.03
C VAL A 87 -0.58 -4.96 5.34
N ILE A 88 -1.54 -4.37 4.65
CA ILE A 88 -1.31 -3.10 3.95
C ILE A 88 -1.06 -1.97 4.95
N VAL A 89 -1.86 -1.88 6.01
CA VAL A 89 -1.67 -0.85 7.03
C VAL A 89 -0.31 -1.03 7.71
N GLU A 90 0.09 -2.25 7.99
CA GLU A 90 1.40 -2.53 8.56
C GLU A 90 2.51 -2.00 7.65
N THR A 91 2.39 -2.24 6.36
CA THR A 91 3.37 -1.75 5.39
C THR A 91 3.38 -0.23 5.32
N LEU A 92 2.21 0.39 5.35
CA LEU A 92 2.12 1.85 5.35
C LEU A 92 2.83 2.44 6.57
N TRP A 93 2.62 1.84 7.75
CA TRP A 93 3.33 2.29 8.95
C TRP A 93 4.83 2.10 8.82
N LYS A 94 5.28 0.97 8.25
CA LYS A 94 6.71 0.74 8.06
C LYS A 94 7.34 1.81 7.18
N ILE A 95 6.62 2.19 6.11
CA ILE A 95 7.10 3.23 5.20
C ILE A 95 7.12 4.59 5.91
N ILE A 96 6.02 4.94 6.56
CA ILE A 96 5.86 6.25 7.20
C ILE A 96 6.83 6.41 8.37
N LEU A 97 7.09 5.34 9.11
CA LEU A 97 7.98 5.37 10.27
C LEU A 97 9.42 5.00 9.94
N SER A 98 9.76 4.91 8.66
CA SER A 98 11.10 4.45 8.24
C SER A 98 12.21 5.36 8.74
N ASP A 99 11.93 6.64 8.95
CA ASP A 99 12.90 7.60 9.48
C ASP A 99 12.90 7.66 11.00
N GLY A 100 12.10 6.82 11.64
CA GLY A 100 12.00 6.78 13.10
C GLY A 100 11.12 7.85 13.70
N LYS A 101 10.50 8.68 12.89
CA LYS A 101 9.65 9.78 13.34
C LYS A 101 8.21 9.57 12.93
N SER A 102 7.30 10.10 13.74
CA SER A 102 5.89 10.10 13.41
C SER A 102 5.35 11.46 13.80
N ASP A 103 5.05 12.29 12.84
CA ASP A 103 4.51 13.61 13.11
C ASP A 103 3.01 13.67 12.89
N ILE A 104 2.43 14.83 13.17
CA ILE A 104 0.99 15.03 13.06
C ILE A 104 0.52 14.79 11.63
N TYR A 105 1.31 15.22 10.66
CA TYR A 105 0.95 15.07 9.25
C TYR A 105 0.81 13.60 8.86
N GLU A 106 1.78 12.78 9.28
CA GLU A 106 1.76 11.35 8.97
C GLU A 106 0.61 10.64 9.68
N ASN A 107 0.34 11.01 10.92
CA ASN A 107 -0.78 10.44 11.67
C ASN A 107 -2.12 10.79 11.01
N ASN A 108 -2.25 12.02 10.51
CA ASN A 108 -3.46 12.45 9.80
C ASN A 108 -3.62 11.70 8.49
N LEU A 109 -2.52 11.46 7.78
CA LEU A 109 -2.56 10.66 6.56
C LEU A 109 -3.09 9.25 6.84
N MET A 110 -2.56 8.61 7.88
CA MET A 110 -2.99 7.26 8.22
C MET A 110 -4.45 7.21 8.65
N ARG A 111 -4.91 8.25 9.36
CA ARG A 111 -6.32 8.31 9.74
C ARG A 111 -7.21 8.39 8.50
N ARG A 112 -6.82 9.22 7.53
CA ARG A 112 -7.56 9.33 6.28
C ARG A 112 -7.57 8.04 5.49
N LEU A 113 -6.40 7.38 5.42
CA LEU A 113 -6.31 6.09 4.72
C LEU A 113 -7.14 5.02 5.41
N ALA A 114 -7.15 4.99 6.74
CA ALA A 114 -7.97 4.04 7.48
C ALA A 114 -9.45 4.21 7.13
N GLY A 115 -9.92 5.45 7.04
CA GLY A 115 -11.28 5.72 6.62
C GLY A 115 -11.58 5.21 5.22
N LEU A 116 -10.65 5.44 4.31
CA LEU A 116 -10.81 4.99 2.92
C LEU A 116 -10.80 3.47 2.81
N LEU A 117 -10.11 2.79 3.70
CA LEU A 117 -10.02 1.33 3.70
C LEU A 117 -11.10 0.67 4.55
N TYR A 118 -11.96 1.45 5.17
CA TYR A 118 -13.02 0.96 6.07
C TYR A 118 -12.44 0.19 7.26
N LEU A 119 -11.33 0.68 7.81
CA LEU A 119 -10.72 0.09 9.00
C LEU A 119 -10.96 0.98 10.21
N ASP A 120 -11.15 0.32 11.34
CA ASP A 120 -11.32 0.97 12.63
C ASP A 120 -9.99 1.62 13.05
N ASP A 121 -10.06 2.83 13.58
CA ASP A 121 -8.88 3.55 14.08
C ASP A 121 -8.15 2.74 15.14
N LYS A 122 -8.87 1.96 15.94
CA LYS A 122 -8.28 1.13 16.97
C LYS A 122 -7.32 0.10 16.36
N ILE A 123 -7.76 -0.54 15.29
CA ILE A 123 -6.93 -1.53 14.59
C ILE A 123 -5.68 -0.86 14.03
N VAL A 124 -5.85 0.30 13.41
CA VAL A 124 -4.74 1.04 12.81
C VAL A 124 -3.72 1.43 13.87
N GLY A 125 -4.18 1.88 15.04
CA GLY A 125 -3.30 2.22 16.15
C GLY A 125 -2.57 1.02 16.72
N GLU A 126 -3.25 -0.12 16.83
CA GLU A 126 -2.62 -1.34 17.32
C GLU A 126 -1.51 -1.81 16.37
N VAL A 127 -1.74 -1.70 15.07
CA VAL A 127 -0.73 -2.06 14.08
C VAL A 127 0.48 -1.15 14.19
N LYS A 128 0.25 0.15 14.42
CA LYS A 128 1.35 1.10 14.62
C LYS A 128 2.25 0.67 15.77
N VAL A 129 1.66 0.33 16.90
CA VAL A 129 2.41 -0.11 18.07
C VAL A 129 3.23 -1.35 17.74
N LYS A 130 2.62 -2.30 17.05
CA LYS A 130 3.30 -3.52 16.64
C LYS A 130 4.53 -3.22 15.77
N VAL A 131 4.38 -2.31 14.81
CA VAL A 131 5.49 -1.95 13.93
C VAL A 131 6.60 -1.28 14.72
N LEU A 132 6.26 -0.37 15.63
CA LEU A 132 7.25 0.30 16.47
C LEU A 132 8.02 -0.68 17.35
N ASN A 133 7.33 -1.69 17.88
CA ASN A 133 7.95 -2.66 18.79
C ASN A 133 8.85 -3.65 18.05
N ASN A 134 8.68 -3.81 16.75
CA ASN A 134 9.46 -4.75 15.96
C ASN A 134 10.65 -4.13 15.24
N LYS A 135 10.93 -2.88 15.53
CA LYS A 135 12.07 -2.20 14.93
C LYS A 135 13.39 -2.57 15.57
#